data_6f2d23e6503fe98492f4f8e69307ce97
#
_entry.id   6f2d23e6503fe98492f4f8e69307ce97
#
_cell.length_a   1.000
_cell.length_b   1.000
_cell.length_c   1.000
_cell.angle_alpha   90.00
_cell.angle_beta   90.00
_cell.angle_gamma   90.00
#
_symmetry.space_group_name_H-M   'P 1'
#
loop_
_entity.id
_entity.type
_entity.pdbx_description
1 polymer ?
#
loop_
_entity_poly.entity_id
_entity_poly.type
_entity_poly.pdbx_seq_one_letter_code
_entity_poly.pdbx_strand_id
1 'polypeptide(L)'
;MLGGISLGTVGLTIGSILTITGFIAYFADNATLNLVGFFYGFPLLLGGLALKANELKPIPFSQTTTPSILALRKQQATVTQTKIRKDITRYCYGQKSHLDEALAYLGLSPADESRPVVTGLREIEINGAYTLILEFDSPFINFDTWQ
;
A
#
# COMPACT_ATOMS: atom_id res chain seq x y z
N MET A 1 -11.45 2.67 3.87
CA MET A 1 -11.35 1.67 4.94
C MET A 1 -10.47 0.47 4.58
N LEU A 2 -10.74 -0.17 3.46
CA LEU A 2 -9.93 -1.33 3.03
C LEU A 2 -8.49 -0.98 2.66
N GLY A 3 -8.21 0.27 2.29
CA GLY A 3 -6.87 0.73 1.91
C GLY A 3 -5.84 0.69 3.03
N GLY A 4 -6.26 0.73 4.29
CA GLY A 4 -5.36 0.67 5.45
C GLY A 4 -5.11 -0.74 6.00
N ILE A 5 -5.66 -1.78 5.35
CA ILE A 5 -5.57 -3.17 5.81
C ILE A 5 -4.79 -3.99 4.77
N SER A 6 -3.79 -4.73 5.26
CA SER A 6 -3.06 -5.70 4.42
C SER A 6 -3.91 -6.96 4.24
N LEU A 7 -4.47 -7.13 3.05
CA LEU A 7 -5.23 -8.33 2.70
C LEU A 7 -4.35 -9.59 2.74
N GLY A 8 -3.08 -9.46 2.37
CA GLY A 8 -2.11 -10.54 2.50
C GLY A 8 -1.95 -11.00 3.94
N THR A 9 -1.81 -10.07 4.87
CA THR A 9 -1.70 -10.36 6.31
C THR A 9 -2.99 -10.99 6.84
N VAL A 10 -4.15 -10.47 6.46
CA VAL A 10 -5.45 -11.04 6.86
C VAL A 10 -5.58 -12.48 6.36
N GLY A 11 -5.29 -12.73 5.08
CA GLY A 11 -5.35 -14.06 4.48
C GLY A 11 -4.39 -15.05 5.16
N LEU A 12 -3.14 -14.63 5.41
CA LEU A 12 -2.16 -15.45 6.12
C LEU A 12 -2.59 -15.77 7.54
N THR A 13 -3.11 -14.78 8.26
CA THR A 13 -3.54 -14.96 9.66
C THR A 13 -4.71 -15.94 9.76
N ILE A 14 -5.77 -15.70 8.98
CA ILE A 14 -6.96 -16.56 8.98
C ILE A 14 -6.60 -17.95 8.45
N GLY A 15 -5.86 -18.03 7.36
CA GLY A 15 -5.41 -19.30 6.77
C GLY A 15 -4.55 -20.11 7.73
N SER A 16 -3.65 -19.47 8.45
CA SER A 16 -2.81 -20.12 9.47
C SER A 16 -3.62 -20.65 10.64
N ILE A 17 -4.57 -19.87 11.15
CA ILE A 17 -5.45 -20.30 12.26
C ILE A 17 -6.27 -21.51 11.83
N LEU A 18 -6.88 -21.48 10.65
CA LEU A 18 -7.70 -22.59 10.14
C LEU A 18 -6.85 -23.84 9.88
N THR A 19 -5.65 -23.68 9.34
CA THR A 19 -4.74 -24.81 9.09
C THR A 19 -4.29 -25.46 10.38
N ILE A 20 -3.92 -24.67 11.40
CA ILE A 20 -3.54 -25.18 12.73
C ILE A 20 -4.73 -25.89 13.37
N THR A 21 -5.94 -25.33 13.29
CA THR A 21 -7.16 -25.96 13.77
C THR A 21 -7.39 -27.31 13.09
N GLY A 22 -7.15 -27.39 11.78
CA GLY A 22 -7.23 -28.64 11.02
C GLY A 22 -6.26 -29.69 11.52
N PHE A 23 -5.00 -29.34 11.81
CA PHE A 23 -4.02 -30.26 12.39
C PHE A 23 -4.42 -30.76 13.78
N ILE A 24 -4.85 -29.85 14.65
CA ILE A 24 -5.31 -30.21 15.99
C ILE A 24 -6.51 -31.14 15.91
N ALA A 25 -7.48 -30.86 15.03
CA ALA A 25 -8.65 -31.70 14.83
C ALA A 25 -8.30 -33.08 14.29
N TYR A 26 -7.27 -33.18 13.45
CA TYR A 26 -6.77 -34.48 12.97
C TYR A 26 -6.28 -35.37 14.13
N PHE A 27 -5.49 -34.82 15.03
CA PHE A 27 -4.98 -35.57 16.19
C PHE A 27 -6.08 -35.82 17.23
N ALA A 28 -7.15 -35.03 17.24
CA ALA A 28 -8.31 -35.24 18.13
C ALA A 28 -9.40 -36.14 17.50
N ASP A 29 -9.14 -36.73 16.35
CA ASP A 29 -10.09 -37.57 15.58
C ASP A 29 -11.40 -36.85 15.23
N ASN A 30 -11.36 -35.56 15.06
CA ASN A 30 -12.52 -34.77 14.63
C ASN A 30 -12.46 -34.51 13.11
N ALA A 31 -13.06 -35.45 12.35
CA ALA A 31 -13.00 -35.42 10.88
C ALA A 31 -13.63 -34.16 10.29
N THR A 32 -14.71 -33.65 10.88
CA THR A 32 -15.42 -32.47 10.37
C THR A 32 -14.56 -31.21 10.49
N LEU A 33 -13.99 -30.95 11.66
CA LEU A 33 -13.11 -29.79 11.87
C LEU A 33 -11.80 -29.92 11.10
N ASN A 34 -11.27 -31.14 10.96
CA ASN A 34 -10.10 -31.41 10.14
C ASN A 34 -10.35 -31.02 8.68
N LEU A 35 -11.46 -31.49 8.11
CA LEU A 35 -11.83 -31.19 6.73
C LEU A 35 -12.06 -29.69 6.52
N VAL A 36 -12.82 -29.04 7.40
CA VAL A 36 -13.10 -27.59 7.32
C VAL A 36 -11.81 -26.78 7.44
N GLY A 37 -10.96 -27.11 8.41
CA GLY A 37 -9.69 -26.40 8.65
C GLY A 37 -8.77 -26.45 7.44
N PHE A 38 -8.57 -27.61 6.83
CA PHE A 38 -7.71 -27.74 5.66
C PHE A 38 -8.38 -27.20 4.38
N PHE A 39 -9.64 -27.50 4.16
CA PHE A 39 -10.34 -27.08 2.95
C PHE A 39 -10.40 -25.55 2.80
N TYR A 40 -10.59 -24.83 3.89
CA TYR A 40 -10.60 -23.36 3.88
C TYR A 40 -9.23 -22.75 4.24
N GLY A 41 -8.45 -23.42 5.08
CA GLY A 41 -7.16 -22.91 5.55
C GLY A 41 -6.10 -22.85 4.46
N PHE A 42 -5.91 -23.92 3.69
CA PHE A 42 -4.89 -23.95 2.64
C PHE A 42 -5.11 -22.92 1.53
N PRO A 43 -6.30 -22.80 0.92
CA PRO A 43 -6.52 -21.76 -0.08
C PRO A 43 -6.29 -20.34 0.44
N LEU A 44 -6.72 -20.04 1.67
CA LEU A 44 -6.50 -18.75 2.30
C LEU A 44 -5.02 -18.51 2.58
N LEU A 45 -4.29 -19.53 3.02
CA LEU A 45 -2.86 -19.43 3.27
C LEU A 45 -2.09 -19.16 1.98
N LEU A 46 -2.36 -19.92 0.93
CA LEU A 46 -1.71 -19.76 -0.37
C LEU A 46 -2.08 -18.42 -1.01
N GLY A 47 -3.36 -18.03 -0.99
CA GLY A 47 -3.82 -16.75 -1.48
C GLY A 47 -3.22 -15.58 -0.69
N GLY A 48 -3.14 -15.72 0.63
CA GLY A 48 -2.50 -14.73 1.49
C GLY A 48 -1.02 -14.56 1.19
N LEU A 49 -0.29 -15.65 0.96
CA LEU A 49 1.12 -15.61 0.54
C LEU A 49 1.30 -14.91 -0.79
N ALA A 50 0.44 -15.22 -1.78
CA ALA A 50 0.50 -14.60 -3.09
C ALA A 50 0.24 -13.09 -3.00
N LEU A 51 -0.76 -12.66 -2.24
CA LEU A 51 -1.04 -11.26 -2.01
C LEU A 51 0.11 -10.56 -1.29
N LYS A 52 0.66 -11.22 -0.26
CA LYS A 52 1.76 -10.64 0.51
C LYS A 52 3.03 -10.46 -0.33
N ALA A 53 3.31 -11.39 -1.24
CA ALA A 53 4.47 -11.32 -2.13
C ALA A 53 4.38 -10.14 -3.11
N ASN A 54 3.17 -9.75 -3.50
CA ASN A 54 2.93 -8.64 -4.44
C ASN A 54 2.45 -7.37 -3.74
N GLU A 55 2.51 -7.31 -2.43
CA GLU A 55 1.99 -6.19 -1.65
C GLU A 55 2.94 -5.01 -1.65
N LEU A 56 2.40 -3.83 -1.99
CA LEU A 56 3.08 -2.55 -1.85
C LEU A 56 2.53 -1.86 -0.60
N LYS A 57 3.42 -1.58 0.34
CA LYS A 57 3.04 -0.94 1.62
C LYS A 57 2.60 0.51 1.42
N PRO A 58 1.67 1.01 2.25
CA PRO A 58 1.34 2.44 2.24
C PRO A 58 2.56 3.29 2.58
N ILE A 59 2.67 4.43 1.93
CA ILE A 59 3.72 5.40 2.22
C ILE A 59 3.34 6.18 3.49
N PRO A 60 4.23 6.30 4.47
CA PRO A 60 3.92 7.00 5.71
C PRO A 60 3.92 8.51 5.53
N PHE A 61 3.11 9.19 6.33
CA PHE A 61 3.18 10.64 6.46
C PHE A 61 4.44 11.00 7.27
N SER A 62 5.30 11.85 6.70
CA SER A 62 6.50 12.33 7.39
C SER A 62 6.18 13.41 8.43
N GLN A 63 5.01 14.03 8.32
CA GLN A 63 4.51 15.05 9.24
C GLN A 63 3.00 14.89 9.40
N THR A 64 2.52 14.96 10.65
CA THR A 64 1.08 14.88 10.91
C THR A 64 0.36 16.08 10.31
N THR A 65 -0.72 15.81 9.57
CA THR A 65 -1.56 16.87 8.99
C THR A 65 -2.39 17.55 10.08
N THR A 66 -2.27 18.87 10.19
CA THR A 66 -3.05 19.65 11.16
C THR A 66 -4.51 19.78 10.73
N PRO A 67 -5.47 20.02 11.67
CA PRO A 67 -6.87 20.22 11.31
C PRO A 67 -7.11 21.38 10.33
N SER A 68 -6.33 22.45 10.41
CA SER A 68 -6.43 23.58 9.50
C SER A 68 -6.06 23.17 8.06
N ILE A 69 -5.02 22.35 7.89
CA ILE A 69 -4.61 21.84 6.59
C ILE A 69 -5.62 20.84 6.04
N LEU A 70 -6.24 20.03 6.90
CA LEU A 70 -7.33 19.13 6.49
C LEU A 70 -8.52 19.90 5.94
N ALA A 71 -8.88 21.02 6.56
CA ALA A 71 -9.94 21.89 6.06
C ALA A 71 -9.57 22.52 4.71
N LEU A 72 -8.32 22.95 4.57
CA LEU A 72 -7.80 23.51 3.34
C LEU A 72 -7.80 22.48 2.21
N ARG A 73 -7.42 21.24 2.52
CA ARG A 73 -7.48 20.12 1.58
C ARG A 73 -8.89 19.91 1.02
N LYS A 74 -9.90 19.95 1.87
CA LYS A 74 -11.30 19.79 1.44
C LYS A 74 -11.74 20.88 0.46
N GLN A 75 -11.19 22.07 0.58
CA GLN A 75 -11.55 23.21 -0.26
C GLN A 75 -10.74 23.27 -1.55
N GLN A 76 -9.47 22.92 -1.51
CA GLN A 76 -8.52 23.24 -2.59
C GLN A 76 -7.88 22.04 -3.27
N ALA A 77 -7.92 20.85 -2.68
CA ALA A 77 -7.25 19.68 -3.27
C ALA A 77 -7.79 19.37 -4.67
N THR A 78 -6.89 19.23 -5.63
CA THR A 78 -7.24 18.84 -6.99
C THR A 78 -7.57 17.36 -7.08
N VAL A 79 -8.21 16.96 -8.18
CA VAL A 79 -8.49 15.54 -8.46
C VAL A 79 -7.17 14.74 -8.52
N THR A 80 -6.14 15.31 -9.16
CA THR A 80 -4.82 14.67 -9.28
C THR A 80 -4.16 14.49 -7.92
N GLN A 81 -4.13 15.52 -7.10
CA GLN A 81 -3.58 15.44 -5.74
C GLN A 81 -4.30 14.39 -4.90
N THR A 82 -5.62 14.34 -4.99
CA THR A 82 -6.43 13.36 -4.26
C THR A 82 -6.13 11.94 -4.72
N LYS A 83 -6.02 11.70 -6.02
CA LYS A 83 -5.68 10.38 -6.57
C LYS A 83 -4.31 9.92 -6.11
N ILE A 84 -3.30 10.76 -6.25
CA ILE A 84 -1.92 10.44 -5.84
C ILE A 84 -1.90 10.12 -4.35
N ARG A 85 -2.46 10.98 -3.51
CA ARG A 85 -2.48 10.77 -2.06
C ARG A 85 -3.15 9.47 -1.67
N LYS A 86 -4.31 9.17 -2.24
CA LYS A 86 -5.04 7.93 -1.95
C LYS A 86 -4.30 6.70 -2.42
N ASP A 87 -3.67 6.74 -3.58
CA ASP A 87 -2.99 5.58 -4.14
C ASP A 87 -1.73 5.20 -3.36
N ILE A 88 -0.93 6.17 -2.95
CA ILE A 88 0.31 5.89 -2.22
C ILE A 88 0.11 5.63 -0.73
N THR A 89 -1.05 5.97 -0.16
CA THR A 89 -1.37 5.75 1.25
C THR A 89 -2.18 4.48 1.52
N ARG A 90 -2.38 3.64 0.52
CA ARG A 90 -3.08 2.36 0.64
C ARG A 90 -2.19 1.20 0.23
N TYR A 91 -2.56 -0.01 0.66
CA TYR A 91 -1.93 -1.22 0.15
C TYR A 91 -2.34 -1.45 -1.31
N CYS A 92 -1.36 -1.76 -2.15
CA CYS A 92 -1.56 -2.12 -3.56
C CYS A 92 -0.99 -3.50 -3.83
N TYR A 93 -1.52 -4.21 -4.83
CA TYR A 93 -1.14 -5.59 -5.12
C TYR A 93 -0.79 -5.73 -6.60
N GLY A 94 0.51 -5.73 -6.89
CA GLY A 94 1.03 -6.00 -8.24
C GLY A 94 0.73 -4.95 -9.31
N GLN A 95 0.10 -3.83 -8.95
CA GLN A 95 -0.24 -2.76 -9.89
C GLN A 95 0.65 -1.55 -9.65
N LYS A 96 1.05 -0.89 -10.74
CA LYS A 96 1.72 0.41 -10.63
C LYS A 96 0.73 1.46 -10.12
N SER A 97 1.17 2.29 -9.19
CA SER A 97 0.37 3.43 -8.74
C SER A 97 0.26 4.49 -9.85
N HIS A 98 -0.72 5.37 -9.75
CA HIS A 98 -0.82 6.52 -10.66
C HIS A 98 0.43 7.40 -10.62
N LEU A 99 1.10 7.46 -9.46
CA LEU A 99 2.35 8.19 -9.33
C LEU A 99 3.46 7.56 -10.19
N ASP A 100 3.59 6.23 -10.18
CA ASP A 100 4.60 5.53 -10.99
C ASP A 100 4.34 5.77 -12.49
N GLU A 101 3.10 5.74 -12.93
CA GLU A 101 2.73 6.05 -14.31
C GLU A 101 3.05 7.50 -14.67
N ALA A 102 2.77 8.45 -13.79
CA ALA A 102 3.08 9.85 -14.00
C ALA A 102 4.59 10.10 -14.10
N LEU A 103 5.39 9.46 -13.24
CA LEU A 103 6.84 9.55 -13.28
C LEU A 103 7.40 8.98 -14.59
N ALA A 104 6.87 7.85 -15.05
CA ALA A 104 7.27 7.24 -16.32
C ALA A 104 6.96 8.16 -17.50
N TYR A 105 5.78 8.78 -17.49
CA TYR A 105 5.37 9.75 -18.53
C TYR A 105 6.29 10.97 -18.57
N LEU A 106 6.74 11.44 -17.41
CA LEU A 106 7.66 12.58 -17.31
C LEU A 106 9.12 12.23 -17.61
N GLY A 107 9.43 10.97 -17.93
CA GLY A 107 10.80 10.52 -18.17
C GLY A 107 11.64 10.34 -16.92
N LEU A 108 11.03 10.32 -15.76
CA LEU A 108 11.72 10.15 -14.47
C LEU A 108 11.85 8.69 -14.04
N SER A 109 11.46 7.75 -14.90
CA SER A 109 11.52 6.33 -14.61
C SER A 109 12.07 5.56 -15.83
N PRO A 110 13.34 5.82 -16.22
CA PRO A 110 13.91 5.21 -17.43
C PRO A 110 14.11 3.69 -17.32
N ALA A 111 14.27 3.18 -16.09
CA ALA A 111 14.35 1.75 -15.80
C ALA A 111 13.82 1.51 -14.38
N ASP A 112 13.29 0.31 -14.15
CA ASP A 112 12.72 -0.02 -12.82
C ASP A 112 13.76 0.09 -11.70
N GLU A 113 15.02 -0.22 -11.99
CA GLU A 113 16.11 -0.18 -11.02
C GLU A 113 16.56 1.24 -10.66
N SER A 114 16.38 2.19 -11.59
CA SER A 114 16.82 3.59 -11.43
C SER A 114 15.68 4.56 -11.13
N ARG A 115 14.44 4.06 -11.00
CA ARG A 115 13.28 4.91 -10.73
C ARG A 115 13.37 5.56 -9.35
N PRO A 116 12.86 6.79 -9.18
CA PRO A 116 12.69 7.38 -7.87
C PRO A 116 11.71 6.57 -7.03
N VAL A 117 12.03 6.41 -5.74
CA VAL A 117 11.18 5.71 -4.79
C VAL A 117 10.57 6.72 -3.84
N VAL A 118 9.24 6.78 -3.77
CA VAL A 118 8.58 7.63 -2.80
C VAL A 118 8.74 7.06 -1.39
N THR A 119 9.26 7.88 -0.48
CA THR A 119 9.57 7.46 0.89
C THR A 119 8.65 8.08 1.93
N GLY A 120 7.98 9.16 1.61
CA GLY A 120 7.08 9.83 2.51
C GLY A 120 6.23 10.87 1.79
N LEU A 121 5.24 11.39 2.50
CA LEU A 121 4.44 12.52 2.03
C LEU A 121 4.06 13.39 3.21
N ARG A 122 3.77 14.65 2.93
CA ARG A 122 3.24 15.59 3.90
C ARG A 122 2.34 16.61 3.22
N GLU A 123 1.43 17.15 3.98
CA GLU A 123 0.50 18.17 3.53
C GLU A 123 0.81 19.46 4.29
N ILE A 124 1.00 20.55 3.58
CA ILE A 124 1.30 21.86 4.16
C ILE A 124 0.53 22.97 3.46
N GLU A 125 0.62 24.17 4.03
CA GLU A 125 0.13 25.38 3.43
C GLU A 125 1.32 26.23 2.98
N ILE A 126 1.29 26.69 1.73
CA ILE A 126 2.27 27.64 1.21
C ILE A 126 1.49 28.81 0.63
N ASN A 127 1.68 30.00 1.23
CA ASN A 127 1.02 31.24 0.82
C ASN A 127 -0.52 31.11 0.71
N GLY A 128 -1.13 30.41 1.66
CA GLY A 128 -2.57 30.18 1.68
C GLY A 128 -3.05 29.05 0.76
N ALA A 129 -2.16 28.37 0.07
CA ALA A 129 -2.50 27.28 -0.86
C ALA A 129 -2.21 25.91 -0.26
N TYR A 130 -3.15 24.99 -0.45
CA TYR A 130 -2.93 23.57 -0.09
C TYR A 130 -1.82 22.99 -0.95
N THR A 131 -0.83 22.41 -0.31
CA THR A 131 0.34 21.83 -0.99
C THR A 131 0.59 20.41 -0.49
N LEU A 132 0.60 19.48 -1.44
CA LEU A 132 0.98 18.08 -1.19
C LEU A 132 2.44 17.91 -1.58
N ILE A 133 3.28 17.52 -0.62
CA ILE A 133 4.71 17.29 -0.84
C ILE A 133 4.97 15.80 -0.82
N LEU A 134 5.61 15.31 -1.88
CA LEU A 134 6.07 13.92 -1.98
C LEU A 134 7.59 13.90 -1.80
N GLU A 135 8.05 13.01 -0.95
CA GLU A 135 9.46 12.83 -0.65
C GLU A 135 9.97 11.60 -1.38
N PHE A 136 11.06 11.75 -2.14
CA PHE A 136 11.63 10.69 -2.96
C PHE A 136 13.07 10.39 -2.57
N ASP A 137 13.43 9.12 -2.66
CA ASP A 137 14.81 8.68 -2.75
C ASP A 137 15.13 8.45 -4.23
N SER A 138 16.01 9.28 -4.77
CA SER A 138 16.30 9.31 -6.21
C SER A 138 17.81 9.45 -6.47
N PRO A 139 18.63 8.42 -6.12
CA PRO A 139 20.08 8.51 -6.24
C PRO A 139 20.58 8.45 -7.70
N PHE A 140 19.76 7.96 -8.64
CA PHE A 140 20.18 7.73 -10.03
C PHE A 140 19.72 8.80 -11.01
N ILE A 141 18.90 9.77 -10.57
CA ILE A 141 18.38 10.84 -11.42
C ILE A 141 18.94 12.18 -10.93
N ASN A 142 19.52 12.95 -11.85
CA ASN A 142 20.07 14.26 -11.53
C ASN A 142 18.98 15.23 -11.09
N PHE A 143 19.33 16.11 -10.16
CA PHE A 143 18.42 17.13 -9.64
C PHE A 143 17.84 18.01 -10.75
N ASP A 144 18.65 18.32 -11.76
CA ASP A 144 18.21 19.15 -12.91
C ASP A 144 17.06 18.50 -13.69
N THR A 145 16.96 17.18 -13.71
CA THR A 145 15.89 16.45 -14.38
C THR A 145 14.54 16.63 -13.66
N TRP A 146 14.57 16.93 -12.37
CA TRP A 146 13.39 17.19 -11.56
C TRP A 146 12.79 18.59 -11.74
N GLN A 147 13.53 19.53 -12.32
CA GLN A 147 13.12 20.91 -12.58
C GLN A 147 12.50 21.05 -13.96
#